data_a307c34f5df94dfdd066a94b633fcdcb
#
_entry.id   a307c34f5df94dfdd066a94b633fcdcb
#
_cell.length_a   1.000
_cell.length_b   1.000
_cell.length_c   1.000
_cell.angle_alpha   90.00
_cell.angle_beta   90.00
_cell.angle_gamma   90.00
#
_symmetry.space_group_name_H-M   'P 1'
#
loop_
_entity.id
_entity.type
_entity.pdbx_description
1 polymer ?
#
loop_
_entity_poly.entity_id
_entity_poly.type
_entity_poly.pdbx_seq_one_letter_code
_entity_poly.pdbx_strand_id
1 'polypeptide(L)'
;MKKLFALSLALVMTLSLAACGGKKTEAPADTENKAETETPTTGDVKVAVVLKTLASEYWGYVEAGCEAAAKDLEVDVVVVGPGAESDIEGQVSMIEQQIGAGCDAIVCAPNDAGAAQGALQAAIDAGIPVLAVDTNVGIAGQTSFVGTSNVDAAYEGGKWAIEQVGTDAKAVIIYGQEGDNTSNMRMEGYEKACTEAGVEVLAKLSGNNLTDGATKAMEDLLSAYPDQIDIVLCHNDDTAIGAMNACKSAGVSDITIVGFDGNASAVKLIVDGELVKATVAQQPYEMGYQVVEAAVKAVKGESVDEVINAPVQVVTAENGQAYLDNLEAMKG
;
A
#
# COMPACT_ATOMS: atom_id res chain seq x y z
N MET A 1 10.26 -25.37 -60.79
CA MET A 1 9.50 -24.79 -61.91
C MET A 1 9.09 -23.40 -61.43
N LYS A 2 9.84 -22.35 -61.88
CA LYS A 2 9.45 -21.35 -62.91
C LYS A 2 8.17 -20.61 -62.48
N LYS A 3 8.04 -19.28 -62.31
CA LYS A 3 8.69 -18.04 -62.83
C LYS A 3 8.14 -16.89 -62.02
N LEU A 4 8.85 -15.89 -61.47
CA LEU A 4 9.20 -14.61 -62.10
C LEU A 4 8.04 -13.86 -62.80
N PHE A 5 7.65 -12.68 -62.29
CA PHE A 5 7.48 -11.49 -63.13
C PHE A 5 7.61 -10.23 -62.27
N ALA A 6 8.55 -9.40 -62.71
CA ALA A 6 8.76 -8.00 -62.32
C ALA A 6 8.16 -7.09 -63.41
N LEU A 7 7.96 -5.82 -63.11
CA LEU A 7 8.10 -4.61 -63.96
C LEU A 7 7.12 -3.55 -63.42
N SER A 8 7.54 -2.45 -62.89
CA SER A 8 8.27 -1.25 -63.37
C SER A 8 7.36 -0.09 -63.81
N LEU A 9 7.72 1.12 -63.33
CA LEU A 9 7.77 2.44 -64.01
C LEU A 9 6.46 3.23 -64.06
N ALA A 10 6.39 4.52 -63.65
CA ALA A 10 7.04 5.73 -64.16
C ALA A 10 6.63 6.96 -63.29
N LEU A 11 7.51 7.72 -62.89
CA LEU A 11 8.01 9.06 -63.04
C LEU A 11 7.16 10.01 -63.91
N VAL A 12 6.60 11.08 -63.36
CA VAL A 12 6.36 12.37 -64.08
C VAL A 12 6.75 13.53 -63.21
N MET A 13 7.83 14.21 -63.59
CA MET A 13 8.15 15.58 -63.19
C MET A 13 7.36 16.56 -64.07
N THR A 14 6.87 17.63 -63.45
CA THR A 14 6.66 18.86 -64.21
C THR A 14 7.16 20.06 -63.38
N LEU A 15 8.25 20.66 -63.86
CA LEU A 15 8.71 21.98 -63.51
C LEU A 15 7.79 23.01 -64.18
N SER A 16 7.54 24.11 -63.45
CA SER A 16 7.24 25.40 -64.08
C SER A 16 7.87 26.51 -63.28
N LEU A 17 8.88 27.16 -63.88
CA LEU A 17 9.47 28.45 -63.49
C LEU A 17 8.65 29.60 -64.10
N ALA A 18 8.48 30.69 -63.35
CA ALA A 18 8.49 32.10 -63.79
C ALA A 18 8.40 32.98 -62.53
N ALA A 19 9.30 33.69 -62.13
CA ALA A 19 10.11 34.86 -62.54
C ALA A 19 9.59 36.16 -61.88
N CYS A 20 10.53 36.80 -61.13
CA CYS A 20 10.79 38.21 -60.90
C CYS A 20 9.84 39.13 -60.11
N GLY A 21 10.39 39.68 -59.03
CA GLY A 21 9.96 40.93 -58.44
C GLY A 21 10.57 41.16 -57.05
N GLY A 22 11.78 41.77 -57.00
CA GLY A 22 12.51 42.01 -55.76
C GLY A 22 11.91 43.13 -54.91
N LYS A 23 12.05 43.02 -53.59
CA LYS A 23 12.37 44.11 -52.65
C LYS A 23 12.98 43.58 -51.35
N LYS A 24 13.86 44.36 -50.80
CA LYS A 24 14.80 44.17 -49.72
C LYS A 24 14.21 43.70 -48.40
N THR A 25 14.91 42.72 -47.79
CA THR A 25 15.53 42.71 -46.45
C THR A 25 14.67 43.11 -45.24
N GLU A 26 14.30 42.10 -44.44
CA GLU A 26 14.45 42.13 -42.97
C GLU A 26 14.47 40.67 -42.52
N ALA A 27 15.42 40.31 -41.68
CA ALA A 27 15.54 38.97 -41.10
C ALA A 27 14.40 38.75 -40.10
N PRO A 28 13.73 37.57 -40.09
CA PRO A 28 12.85 37.24 -39.01
C PRO A 28 13.69 36.75 -37.81
N ALA A 29 13.36 37.36 -36.66
CA ALA A 29 13.79 36.87 -35.35
C ALA A 29 13.45 35.39 -35.17
N ASP A 30 14.38 34.65 -34.59
CA ASP A 30 14.18 33.33 -34.05
C ASP A 30 12.99 33.36 -33.05
N THR A 31 11.85 32.84 -33.46
CA THR A 31 10.78 32.51 -32.57
C THR A 31 11.11 31.11 -32.03
N GLU A 32 11.77 31.06 -30.88
CA GLU A 32 11.79 29.87 -30.05
C GLU A 32 10.32 29.44 -29.83
N ASN A 33 9.94 28.37 -30.48
CA ASN A 33 8.69 27.68 -30.23
C ASN A 33 8.86 26.94 -28.90
N LYS A 34 8.65 27.66 -27.77
CA LYS A 34 8.42 27.04 -26.48
C LYS A 34 7.13 26.25 -26.65
N ALA A 35 7.22 24.94 -26.72
CA ALA A 35 6.09 24.07 -26.48
C ALA A 35 5.60 24.40 -25.06
N GLU A 36 4.53 25.14 -24.95
CA GLU A 36 3.75 25.25 -23.71
C GLU A 36 3.21 23.83 -23.45
N THR A 37 3.78 23.18 -22.46
CA THR A 37 3.20 21.95 -21.91
C THR A 37 1.91 22.39 -21.23
N GLU A 38 0.78 22.17 -21.87
CA GLU A 38 -0.52 22.41 -21.27
C GLU A 38 -0.61 21.54 -20.00
N THR A 39 -0.75 22.17 -18.85
CA THR A 39 -1.04 21.46 -17.59
C THR A 39 -2.43 20.86 -17.73
N PRO A 40 -2.60 19.53 -17.52
CA PRO A 40 -3.92 18.88 -17.63
C PRO A 40 -4.95 19.56 -16.73
N THR A 41 -6.17 19.70 -17.21
CA THR A 41 -7.31 20.10 -16.36
C THR A 41 -7.66 18.94 -15.42
N THR A 42 -8.25 19.21 -14.27
CA THR A 42 -8.53 18.17 -13.24
C THR A 42 -9.30 16.96 -13.81
N GLY A 43 -10.22 17.15 -14.74
CA GLY A 43 -11.00 16.07 -15.37
C GLY A 43 -10.22 15.18 -16.35
N ASP A 44 -8.99 15.56 -16.71
CA ASP A 44 -8.15 14.79 -17.64
C ASP A 44 -7.08 13.97 -16.92
N VAL A 45 -6.91 14.11 -15.59
CA VAL A 45 -5.89 13.41 -14.80
C VAL A 45 -6.33 11.98 -14.51
N LYS A 46 -5.48 11.02 -14.86
CA LYS A 46 -5.68 9.58 -14.64
C LYS A 46 -4.68 9.05 -13.62
N VAL A 47 -5.17 8.62 -12.47
CA VAL A 47 -4.36 8.02 -11.41
C VAL A 47 -4.61 6.51 -11.36
N ALA A 48 -3.57 5.71 -11.50
CA ALA A 48 -3.65 4.28 -11.28
C ALA A 48 -3.20 3.94 -9.86
N VAL A 49 -3.98 3.16 -9.13
CA VAL A 49 -3.68 2.68 -7.78
C VAL A 49 -3.60 1.15 -7.81
N VAL A 50 -2.44 0.61 -7.48
CA VAL A 50 -2.19 -0.83 -7.45
C VAL A 50 -1.98 -1.26 -5.99
N LEU A 51 -2.99 -1.88 -5.39
CA LEU A 51 -3.00 -2.33 -4.01
C LEU A 51 -2.45 -3.74 -3.87
N LYS A 52 -2.16 -4.17 -2.62
CA LYS A 52 -1.67 -5.54 -2.36
C LYS A 52 -2.69 -6.61 -2.73
N THR A 53 -3.97 -6.35 -2.47
CA THR A 53 -5.11 -7.21 -2.83
C THR A 53 -6.40 -6.40 -2.69
N LEU A 54 -7.49 -6.84 -3.30
CA LEU A 54 -8.83 -6.31 -3.07
C LEU A 54 -9.70 -7.27 -2.22
N ALA A 55 -9.13 -8.37 -1.71
CA ALA A 55 -9.86 -9.39 -0.96
C ALA A 55 -9.88 -9.14 0.56
N SER A 56 -9.13 -8.17 1.07
CA SER A 56 -9.02 -7.86 2.50
C SER A 56 -9.90 -6.66 2.89
N GLU A 57 -10.46 -6.65 4.09
CA GLU A 57 -11.25 -5.55 4.64
C GLU A 57 -10.44 -4.23 4.66
N TYR A 58 -9.18 -4.30 5.05
CA TYR A 58 -8.27 -3.16 5.11
C TYR A 58 -8.13 -2.46 3.76
N TRP A 59 -7.83 -3.23 2.70
CA TRP A 59 -7.64 -2.67 1.36
C TRP A 59 -8.94 -2.12 0.77
N GLY A 60 -10.10 -2.64 1.19
CA GLY A 60 -11.40 -2.07 0.84
C GLY A 60 -11.60 -0.65 1.42
N TYR A 61 -11.04 -0.32 2.59
CA TYR A 61 -11.06 1.05 3.10
C TYR A 61 -10.11 1.98 2.32
N VAL A 62 -8.92 1.49 1.92
CA VAL A 62 -8.01 2.27 1.06
C VAL A 62 -8.67 2.58 -0.28
N GLU A 63 -9.29 1.58 -0.92
CA GLU A 63 -10.06 1.73 -2.16
C GLU A 63 -11.16 2.78 -2.00
N ALA A 64 -11.99 2.69 -0.95
CA ALA A 64 -13.05 3.66 -0.69
C ALA A 64 -12.52 5.10 -0.53
N GLY A 65 -11.37 5.28 0.11
CA GLY A 65 -10.69 6.57 0.20
C GLY A 65 -10.23 7.09 -1.17
N CYS A 66 -9.68 6.22 -2.01
CA CYS A 66 -9.29 6.57 -3.39
C CYS A 66 -10.50 7.00 -4.23
N GLU A 67 -11.62 6.26 -4.12
CA GLU A 67 -12.87 6.58 -4.83
C GLU A 67 -13.49 7.92 -4.37
N ALA A 68 -13.43 8.19 -3.06
CA ALA A 68 -13.89 9.47 -2.52
C ALA A 68 -13.05 10.64 -3.05
N ALA A 69 -11.72 10.51 -3.05
CA ALA A 69 -10.83 11.52 -3.62
C ALA A 69 -11.07 11.71 -5.14
N ALA A 70 -11.28 10.61 -5.87
CA ALA A 70 -11.62 10.66 -7.31
C ALA A 70 -12.84 11.55 -7.57
N LYS A 71 -13.89 11.36 -6.77
CA LYS A 71 -15.14 12.12 -6.87
C LYS A 71 -14.95 13.59 -6.49
N ASP A 72 -14.27 13.86 -5.37
CA ASP A 72 -14.14 15.22 -4.84
C ASP A 72 -13.17 16.07 -5.68
N LEU A 73 -12.15 15.46 -6.28
CA LEU A 73 -11.16 16.12 -7.11
C LEU A 73 -11.53 16.11 -8.61
N GLU A 74 -12.62 15.42 -8.99
CA GLU A 74 -13.07 15.26 -10.36
C GLU A 74 -11.99 14.68 -11.28
N VAL A 75 -11.33 13.59 -10.85
CA VAL A 75 -10.23 12.88 -11.56
C VAL A 75 -10.62 11.42 -11.84
N ASP A 76 -9.98 10.81 -12.84
CA ASP A 76 -10.16 9.40 -13.15
C ASP A 76 -9.20 8.55 -12.31
N VAL A 77 -9.73 7.69 -11.43
CA VAL A 77 -8.95 6.81 -10.58
C VAL A 77 -9.31 5.36 -10.90
N VAL A 78 -8.30 4.55 -11.20
CA VAL A 78 -8.44 3.10 -11.40
C VAL A 78 -7.74 2.38 -10.25
N VAL A 79 -8.51 1.69 -9.41
CA VAL A 79 -7.96 0.86 -8.33
C VAL A 79 -7.96 -0.60 -8.78
N VAL A 80 -6.80 -1.26 -8.68
CA VAL A 80 -6.61 -2.68 -9.01
C VAL A 80 -5.75 -3.35 -7.95
N GLY A 81 -5.87 -4.67 -7.86
CA GLY A 81 -5.03 -5.50 -6.99
C GLY A 81 -5.23 -6.98 -7.32
N PRO A 82 -4.25 -7.85 -7.08
CA PRO A 82 -4.38 -9.27 -7.27
C PRO A 82 -5.39 -9.89 -6.29
N GLY A 83 -5.78 -11.13 -6.55
CA GLY A 83 -6.71 -11.86 -5.68
C GLY A 83 -6.12 -12.28 -4.32
N ALA A 84 -4.79 -12.20 -4.18
CA ALA A 84 -4.07 -12.49 -2.93
C ALA A 84 -2.74 -11.73 -2.89
N GLU A 85 -2.27 -11.36 -1.69
CA GLU A 85 -0.99 -10.69 -1.48
C GLU A 85 0.23 -11.54 -1.91
N SER A 86 0.08 -12.86 -1.95
CA SER A 86 1.12 -13.79 -2.43
C SER A 86 1.30 -13.80 -3.95
N ASP A 87 0.40 -13.17 -4.72
CA ASP A 87 0.50 -13.08 -6.19
C ASP A 87 1.35 -11.87 -6.60
N ILE A 88 2.66 -11.95 -6.31
CA ILE A 88 3.64 -10.90 -6.58
C ILE A 88 3.77 -10.62 -8.08
N GLU A 89 3.85 -11.68 -8.91
CA GLU A 89 3.98 -11.54 -10.36
C GLU A 89 2.73 -10.92 -10.99
N GLY A 90 1.55 -11.30 -10.50
CA GLY A 90 0.28 -10.69 -10.91
C GLY A 90 0.24 -9.20 -10.61
N GLN A 91 0.70 -8.78 -9.44
CA GLN A 91 0.77 -7.36 -9.08
C GLN A 91 1.73 -6.59 -10.00
N VAL A 92 2.94 -7.10 -10.24
CA VAL A 92 3.91 -6.46 -11.14
C VAL A 92 3.32 -6.29 -12.55
N SER A 93 2.64 -7.33 -13.06
CA SER A 93 1.94 -7.25 -14.36
C SER A 93 0.85 -6.17 -14.37
N MET A 94 0.11 -5.97 -13.25
CA MET A 94 -0.88 -4.89 -13.14
C MET A 94 -0.22 -3.51 -13.16
N ILE A 95 0.93 -3.31 -12.48
CA ILE A 95 1.71 -2.07 -12.55
C ILE A 95 2.07 -1.76 -14.01
N GLU A 96 2.66 -2.72 -14.72
CA GLU A 96 3.05 -2.56 -16.13
C GLU A 96 1.84 -2.25 -17.04
N GLN A 97 0.70 -2.90 -16.80
CA GLN A 97 -0.53 -2.66 -17.56
C GLN A 97 -1.06 -1.24 -17.36
N GLN A 98 -1.04 -0.71 -16.12
CA GLN A 98 -1.51 0.64 -15.85
C GLN A 98 -0.59 1.70 -16.48
N ILE A 99 0.74 1.49 -16.43
CA ILE A 99 1.70 2.34 -17.14
C ILE A 99 1.44 2.30 -18.65
N GLY A 100 1.26 1.10 -19.21
CA GLY A 100 0.96 0.90 -20.63
C GLY A 100 -0.39 1.47 -21.07
N ALA A 101 -1.35 1.60 -20.15
CA ALA A 101 -2.65 2.23 -20.39
C ALA A 101 -2.60 3.77 -20.37
N GLY A 102 -1.44 4.35 -20.01
CA GLY A 102 -1.20 5.80 -20.05
C GLY A 102 -1.80 6.51 -18.85
N CYS A 103 -1.54 6.01 -17.64
CA CYS A 103 -1.83 6.77 -16.42
C CYS A 103 -0.87 7.97 -16.29
N ASP A 104 -1.36 9.06 -15.72
CA ASP A 104 -0.56 10.27 -15.46
C ASP A 104 0.21 10.19 -14.14
N ALA A 105 -0.24 9.35 -13.20
CA ALA A 105 0.48 8.99 -11.98
C ALA A 105 0.19 7.53 -11.61
N ILE A 106 1.14 6.88 -10.94
CA ILE A 106 0.95 5.54 -10.38
C ILE A 106 1.17 5.54 -8.88
N VAL A 107 0.22 4.98 -8.16
CA VAL A 107 0.27 4.72 -6.73
C VAL A 107 0.42 3.21 -6.53
N CYS A 108 1.33 2.78 -5.68
CA CYS A 108 1.55 1.36 -5.42
C CYS A 108 1.70 1.07 -3.92
N ALA A 109 1.02 0.01 -3.47
CA ALA A 109 1.34 -0.69 -2.23
C ALA A 109 1.96 -2.05 -2.61
N PRO A 110 3.29 -2.20 -2.68
CA PRO A 110 3.90 -3.40 -3.23
C PRO A 110 3.77 -4.60 -2.29
N ASN A 111 3.46 -5.78 -2.85
CA ASN A 111 3.55 -7.05 -2.14
C ASN A 111 5.00 -7.45 -1.85
N ASP A 112 5.89 -7.15 -2.79
CA ASP A 112 7.34 -7.24 -2.65
C ASP A 112 7.98 -6.02 -3.34
N ALA A 113 8.65 -5.18 -2.54
CA ALA A 113 9.24 -3.94 -3.04
C ALA A 113 10.35 -4.19 -4.07
N GLY A 114 11.12 -5.27 -3.91
CA GLY A 114 12.19 -5.65 -4.83
C GLY A 114 11.63 -6.09 -6.19
N ALA A 115 10.56 -6.88 -6.20
CA ALA A 115 9.91 -7.33 -7.43
C ALA A 115 9.24 -6.16 -8.19
N ALA A 116 8.60 -5.23 -7.48
CA ALA A 116 7.94 -4.07 -8.07
C ALA A 116 8.92 -3.01 -8.61
N GLN A 117 10.16 -2.99 -8.12
CA GLN A 117 11.14 -1.94 -8.39
C GLN A 117 11.34 -1.68 -9.89
N GLY A 118 11.48 -2.74 -10.70
CA GLY A 118 11.75 -2.60 -12.14
C GLY A 118 10.63 -1.88 -12.89
N ALA A 119 9.39 -2.26 -12.64
CA ALA A 119 8.22 -1.66 -13.27
C ALA A 119 8.01 -0.19 -12.80
N LEU A 120 8.17 0.07 -11.50
CA LEU A 120 8.02 1.43 -10.95
C LEU A 120 9.15 2.35 -11.39
N GLN A 121 10.40 1.84 -11.53
CA GLN A 121 11.50 2.62 -12.09
C GLN A 121 11.24 3.00 -13.55
N ALA A 122 10.66 2.09 -14.34
CA ALA A 122 10.28 2.41 -15.72
C ALA A 122 9.24 3.53 -15.80
N ALA A 123 8.29 3.62 -14.84
CA ALA A 123 7.37 4.74 -14.73
C ALA A 123 8.09 6.05 -14.43
N ILE A 124 9.03 6.05 -13.47
CA ILE A 124 9.84 7.23 -13.12
C ILE A 124 10.65 7.71 -14.34
N ASP A 125 11.32 6.78 -15.04
CA ASP A 125 12.13 7.06 -16.22
C ASP A 125 11.27 7.64 -17.38
N ALA A 126 9.99 7.30 -17.43
CA ALA A 126 9.01 7.86 -18.36
C ALA A 126 8.43 9.21 -17.91
N GLY A 127 8.83 9.72 -16.73
CA GLY A 127 8.34 10.97 -16.17
C GLY A 127 6.98 10.87 -15.49
N ILE A 128 6.49 9.65 -15.20
CA ILE A 128 5.24 9.41 -14.48
C ILE A 128 5.53 9.47 -12.97
N PRO A 129 4.89 10.35 -12.19
CA PRO A 129 5.00 10.38 -10.74
C PRO A 129 4.64 9.03 -10.12
N VAL A 130 5.54 8.52 -9.25
CA VAL A 130 5.35 7.27 -8.51
C VAL A 130 5.16 7.59 -7.04
N LEU A 131 4.04 7.19 -6.47
CA LEU A 131 3.73 7.34 -5.06
C LEU A 131 3.56 5.96 -4.42
N ALA A 132 3.86 5.88 -3.13
CA ALA A 132 3.57 4.69 -2.35
C ALA A 132 2.46 4.97 -1.34
N VAL A 133 1.59 3.99 -1.10
CA VAL A 133 0.57 4.02 -0.05
C VAL A 133 0.75 2.82 0.88
N ASP A 134 0.61 3.03 2.19
CA ASP A 134 0.74 2.01 3.24
C ASP A 134 2.15 1.37 3.31
N THR A 135 2.60 0.77 2.23
CA THR A 135 3.89 0.08 2.13
C THR A 135 4.84 0.87 1.22
N ASN A 136 5.93 1.37 1.82
CA ASN A 136 6.90 2.16 1.09
C ASN A 136 7.72 1.31 0.11
N VAL A 137 7.79 1.75 -1.15
CA VAL A 137 8.65 1.13 -2.18
C VAL A 137 10.12 1.44 -1.92
N GLY A 138 10.44 2.68 -1.52
CA GLY A 138 11.80 3.11 -1.17
C GLY A 138 12.77 3.20 -2.36
N ILE A 139 12.27 3.51 -3.56
CA ILE A 139 13.09 3.68 -4.77
C ILE A 139 13.47 5.14 -5.01
N ALA A 140 14.63 5.36 -5.64
CA ALA A 140 15.08 6.69 -5.98
C ALA A 140 14.14 7.34 -7.02
N GLY A 141 13.71 8.57 -6.75
CA GLY A 141 12.76 9.28 -7.62
C GLY A 141 11.28 9.04 -7.27
N GLN A 142 10.98 8.24 -6.24
CA GLN A 142 9.64 8.17 -5.68
C GLN A 142 9.18 9.55 -5.23
N THR A 143 7.98 9.96 -5.62
CA THR A 143 7.46 11.31 -5.37
C THR A 143 7.01 11.50 -3.93
N SER A 144 6.28 10.51 -3.37
CA SER A 144 5.76 10.57 -2.00
C SER A 144 5.47 9.18 -1.46
N PHE A 145 5.40 9.09 -0.13
CA PHE A 145 4.87 7.95 0.61
C PHE A 145 3.77 8.43 1.56
N VAL A 146 2.61 7.85 1.49
CA VAL A 146 1.48 8.06 2.42
C VAL A 146 1.28 6.80 3.23
N GLY A 147 1.50 6.85 4.54
CA GLY A 147 1.38 5.64 5.36
C GLY A 147 1.73 5.85 6.83
N THR A 148 1.82 4.74 7.53
CA THR A 148 2.07 4.66 8.97
C THR A 148 3.56 4.52 9.27
N SER A 149 4.04 5.13 10.37
CA SER A 149 5.33 4.78 10.98
C SER A 149 5.23 3.40 11.64
N ASN A 150 5.41 2.33 10.87
CA ASN A 150 5.11 0.96 11.29
C ASN A 150 5.92 0.51 12.52
N VAL A 151 7.20 0.92 12.65
CA VAL A 151 8.05 0.60 13.82
C VAL A 151 7.47 1.24 15.08
N ASP A 152 7.17 2.53 15.05
CA ASP A 152 6.66 3.25 16.23
C ASP A 152 5.24 2.76 16.58
N ALA A 153 4.40 2.52 15.59
CA ALA A 153 3.04 2.03 15.79
C ALA A 153 3.02 0.64 16.44
N ALA A 154 3.83 -0.29 15.95
CA ALA A 154 3.95 -1.62 16.53
C ALA A 154 4.59 -1.59 17.93
N TYR A 155 5.57 -0.70 18.14
CA TYR A 155 6.14 -0.46 19.48
C TYR A 155 5.05 -0.07 20.48
N GLU A 156 4.16 0.86 20.13
CA GLU A 156 3.05 1.27 21.03
C GLU A 156 2.06 0.11 21.30
N GLY A 157 1.76 -0.72 20.30
CA GLY A 157 0.94 -1.93 20.48
C GLY A 157 1.60 -2.97 21.40
N GLY A 158 2.89 -3.23 21.23
CA GLY A 158 3.67 -4.12 22.08
C GLY A 158 3.78 -3.58 23.51
N LYS A 159 4.06 -2.29 23.66
CA LYS A 159 4.12 -1.63 24.95
C LYS A 159 2.79 -1.71 25.69
N TRP A 160 1.68 -1.44 25.00
CA TRP A 160 0.34 -1.58 25.59
C TRP A 160 0.12 -3.01 26.11
N ALA A 161 0.44 -4.05 25.34
CA ALA A 161 0.27 -5.44 25.75
C ALA A 161 1.06 -5.75 27.02
N ILE A 162 2.31 -5.31 27.07
CA ILE A 162 3.21 -5.50 28.24
C ILE A 162 2.67 -4.76 29.49
N GLU A 163 2.13 -3.56 29.33
CA GLU A 163 1.49 -2.81 30.42
C GLU A 163 0.27 -3.54 30.99
N GLN A 164 -0.47 -4.31 30.17
CA GLN A 164 -1.62 -5.09 30.64
C GLN A 164 -1.23 -6.38 31.36
N VAL A 165 -0.20 -7.08 30.88
CA VAL A 165 0.17 -8.41 31.37
C VAL A 165 1.30 -8.36 32.41
N GLY A 166 2.24 -7.46 32.25
CA GLY A 166 3.43 -7.31 33.10
C GLY A 166 4.72 -7.76 32.43
N THR A 167 5.84 -7.39 33.04
CA THR A 167 7.19 -7.62 32.48
C THR A 167 7.72 -9.05 32.67
N ASP A 168 7.09 -9.87 33.52
CA ASP A 168 7.41 -11.28 33.69
C ASP A 168 6.79 -12.15 32.59
N ALA A 169 5.97 -11.55 31.71
CA ALA A 169 5.29 -12.22 30.60
C ALA A 169 6.28 -12.71 29.55
N LYS A 170 5.87 -13.70 28.80
CA LYS A 170 6.56 -14.22 27.61
C LYS A 170 5.73 -14.00 26.37
N ALA A 171 6.37 -13.47 25.34
CA ALA A 171 5.72 -13.10 24.10
C ALA A 171 6.09 -14.04 22.93
N VAL A 172 5.19 -14.13 21.95
CA VAL A 172 5.48 -14.63 20.61
C VAL A 172 5.08 -13.59 19.59
N ILE A 173 5.72 -13.59 18.42
CA ILE A 173 5.39 -12.70 17.31
C ILE A 173 4.93 -13.55 16.12
N ILE A 174 3.74 -13.26 15.62
CA ILE A 174 3.24 -13.82 14.35
C ILE A 174 3.39 -12.71 13.30
N TYR A 175 4.53 -12.77 12.58
CA TYR A 175 4.83 -11.79 11.53
C TYR A 175 4.12 -12.12 10.22
N GLY A 176 4.16 -11.20 9.26
CA GLY A 176 3.47 -11.32 7.99
C GLY A 176 4.19 -12.16 6.96
N GLN A 177 4.09 -11.76 5.69
CA GLN A 177 4.76 -12.43 4.58
C GLN A 177 6.25 -12.10 4.54
N GLU A 178 7.06 -13.09 4.16
CA GLU A 178 8.49 -12.88 3.88
C GLU A 178 8.67 -11.87 2.72
N GLY A 179 9.61 -10.93 2.89
CA GLY A 179 9.86 -9.88 1.89
C GLY A 179 8.97 -8.65 2.01
N ASP A 180 7.92 -8.69 2.82
CA ASP A 180 7.08 -7.53 3.11
C ASP A 180 7.77 -6.56 4.08
N ASN A 181 8.02 -5.32 3.62
CA ASN A 181 8.65 -4.28 4.44
C ASN A 181 7.83 -3.93 5.67
N THR A 182 6.50 -3.84 5.57
CA THR A 182 5.63 -3.54 6.71
C THR A 182 5.71 -4.64 7.76
N SER A 183 5.78 -5.91 7.34
CA SER A 183 5.98 -7.04 8.23
C SER A 183 7.28 -6.92 9.04
N ASN A 184 8.38 -6.61 8.36
CA ASN A 184 9.68 -6.45 9.02
C ASN A 184 9.69 -5.27 10.00
N MET A 185 9.10 -4.13 9.63
CA MET A 185 9.04 -2.93 10.47
C MET A 185 8.15 -3.13 11.70
N ARG A 186 6.99 -3.80 11.56
CA ARG A 186 6.12 -4.13 12.71
C ARG A 186 6.79 -5.12 13.65
N MET A 187 7.45 -6.14 13.11
CA MET A 187 8.24 -7.09 13.91
C MET A 187 9.35 -6.36 14.70
N GLU A 188 10.08 -5.44 14.07
CA GLU A 188 11.10 -4.61 14.73
C GLU A 188 10.52 -3.80 15.89
N GLY A 189 9.36 -3.16 15.68
CA GLY A 189 8.68 -2.38 16.70
C GLY A 189 8.27 -3.23 17.91
N TYR A 190 7.70 -4.41 17.67
CA TYR A 190 7.37 -5.35 18.75
C TYR A 190 8.60 -5.87 19.50
N GLU A 191 9.66 -6.24 18.78
CA GLU A 191 10.92 -6.67 19.41
C GLU A 191 11.55 -5.57 20.25
N LYS A 192 11.48 -4.31 19.79
CA LYS A 192 11.94 -3.14 20.53
C LYS A 192 11.16 -2.99 21.83
N ALA A 193 9.83 -3.06 21.81
CA ALA A 193 8.99 -2.96 23.00
C ALA A 193 9.32 -4.06 24.03
N CYS A 194 9.43 -5.31 23.57
CA CYS A 194 9.80 -6.44 24.41
C CYS A 194 11.19 -6.29 25.01
N THR A 195 12.17 -5.88 24.19
CA THR A 195 13.57 -5.72 24.63
C THR A 195 13.72 -4.63 25.70
N GLU A 196 13.09 -3.47 25.49
CA GLU A 196 13.15 -2.36 26.45
C GLU A 196 12.46 -2.68 27.79
N ALA A 197 11.41 -3.51 27.75
CA ALA A 197 10.71 -3.94 28.96
C ALA A 197 11.33 -5.18 29.62
N GLY A 198 12.29 -5.87 28.98
CA GLY A 198 12.88 -7.11 29.46
C GLY A 198 11.99 -8.34 29.27
N VAL A 199 10.97 -8.28 28.42
CA VAL A 199 10.06 -9.38 28.09
C VAL A 199 10.75 -10.34 27.11
N GLU A 200 10.70 -11.64 27.40
CA GLU A 200 11.28 -12.67 26.54
C GLU A 200 10.37 -12.93 25.33
N VAL A 201 10.93 -12.83 24.11
CA VAL A 201 10.29 -13.30 22.89
C VAL A 201 10.68 -14.75 22.63
N LEU A 202 9.78 -15.70 22.87
CA LEU A 202 10.03 -17.14 22.77
C LEU A 202 10.30 -17.58 21.33
N ALA A 203 9.50 -17.07 20.39
CA ALA A 203 9.60 -17.40 18.97
C ALA A 203 8.91 -16.37 18.08
N LYS A 204 9.28 -16.42 16.79
CA LYS A 204 8.65 -15.65 15.70
C LYS A 204 8.32 -16.60 14.56
N LEU A 205 7.07 -16.63 14.10
CA LEU A 205 6.61 -17.43 12.96
C LEU A 205 5.81 -16.58 11.99
N SER A 206 5.89 -16.92 10.71
CA SER A 206 5.09 -16.23 9.69
C SER A 206 3.64 -16.73 9.68
N GLY A 207 2.69 -15.79 9.65
CA GLY A 207 1.28 -16.02 9.38
C GLY A 207 0.88 -15.71 7.93
N ASN A 208 1.83 -15.28 7.09
CA ASN A 208 1.61 -14.94 5.68
C ASN A 208 0.48 -13.91 5.44
N ASN A 209 0.26 -13.00 6.38
CA ASN A 209 -0.81 -11.99 6.39
C ASN A 209 -2.25 -12.60 6.40
N LEU A 210 -2.40 -13.89 6.67
CA LEU A 210 -3.65 -14.64 6.50
C LEU A 210 -4.10 -15.30 7.82
N THR A 211 -5.41 -15.35 8.03
CA THR A 211 -6.04 -16.05 9.17
C THR A 211 -5.61 -17.50 9.25
N ASP A 212 -5.66 -18.26 8.14
CA ASP A 212 -5.31 -19.69 8.12
C ASP A 212 -3.82 -19.92 8.40
N GLY A 213 -2.95 -19.04 7.83
CA GLY A 213 -1.50 -19.10 8.08
C GLY A 213 -1.16 -18.85 9.54
N ALA A 214 -1.78 -17.85 10.14
CA ALA A 214 -1.59 -17.51 11.54
C ALA A 214 -2.22 -18.58 12.48
N THR A 215 -3.35 -19.19 12.12
CA THR A 215 -3.91 -20.33 12.87
C THR A 215 -2.89 -21.45 12.97
N LYS A 216 -2.30 -21.84 11.84
CA LYS A 216 -1.26 -22.87 11.81
C LYS A 216 -0.01 -22.48 12.62
N ALA A 217 0.48 -21.23 12.45
CA ALA A 217 1.63 -20.73 13.18
C ALA A 217 1.38 -20.76 14.70
N MET A 218 0.19 -20.38 15.15
CA MET A 218 -0.16 -20.39 16.57
C MET A 218 -0.32 -21.82 17.12
N GLU A 219 -0.87 -22.77 16.36
CA GLU A 219 -0.90 -24.17 16.73
C GLU A 219 0.50 -24.74 16.96
N ASP A 220 1.45 -24.41 16.05
CA ASP A 220 2.84 -24.81 16.18
C ASP A 220 3.50 -24.17 17.43
N LEU A 221 3.22 -22.88 17.72
CA LEU A 221 3.69 -22.16 18.91
C LEU A 221 3.14 -22.75 20.21
N LEU A 222 1.84 -23.01 20.29
CA LEU A 222 1.21 -23.62 21.47
C LEU A 222 1.79 -25.03 21.76
N SER A 223 2.11 -25.78 20.69
CA SER A 223 2.73 -27.09 20.81
C SER A 223 4.17 -27.02 21.29
N ALA A 224 4.94 -26.00 20.83
CA ALA A 224 6.34 -25.83 21.20
C ALA A 224 6.55 -25.22 22.59
N TYR A 225 5.62 -24.40 23.05
CA TYR A 225 5.69 -23.65 24.30
C TYR A 225 4.42 -23.81 25.14
N PRO A 226 4.05 -25.02 25.56
CA PRO A 226 2.82 -25.27 26.32
C PRO A 226 2.83 -24.45 27.61
N ASP A 227 1.71 -23.73 27.88
CA ASP A 227 1.46 -22.94 29.08
C ASP A 227 2.55 -21.85 29.35
N GLN A 228 3.25 -21.37 28.30
CA GLN A 228 4.31 -20.38 28.45
C GLN A 228 4.03 -19.07 27.72
N ILE A 229 3.00 -18.99 26.89
CA ILE A 229 2.75 -17.80 26.05
C ILE A 229 1.71 -16.93 26.74
N ASP A 230 2.07 -15.71 27.08
CA ASP A 230 1.20 -14.73 27.73
C ASP A 230 0.72 -13.66 26.72
N ILE A 231 1.60 -13.31 25.75
CA ILE A 231 1.36 -12.25 24.76
C ILE A 231 1.59 -12.78 23.35
N VAL A 232 0.66 -12.50 22.44
CA VAL A 232 0.82 -12.73 20.99
C VAL A 232 0.73 -11.38 20.27
N LEU A 233 1.84 -10.99 19.63
CA LEU A 233 1.94 -9.76 18.84
C LEU A 233 1.82 -10.12 17.36
N CYS A 234 0.74 -9.68 16.73
CA CYS A 234 0.37 -10.09 15.39
C CYS A 234 0.63 -8.99 14.36
N HIS A 235 1.04 -9.41 13.16
CA HIS A 235 1.32 -8.50 12.05
C HIS A 235 0.10 -7.64 11.69
N ASN A 236 -1.06 -8.27 11.61
CA ASN A 236 -2.32 -7.60 11.27
C ASN A 236 -3.51 -8.28 11.98
N ASP A 237 -4.71 -7.74 11.80
CA ASP A 237 -5.93 -8.25 12.43
C ASP A 237 -6.33 -9.64 11.93
N ASP A 238 -6.10 -9.96 10.66
CA ASP A 238 -6.33 -11.30 10.11
C ASP A 238 -5.46 -12.35 10.82
N THR A 239 -4.20 -12.03 11.08
CA THR A 239 -3.29 -12.90 11.83
C THR A 239 -3.68 -12.98 13.32
N ALA A 240 -4.19 -11.89 13.91
CA ALA A 240 -4.70 -11.92 15.29
C ALA A 240 -5.95 -12.81 15.44
N ILE A 241 -6.85 -12.74 14.47
CA ILE A 241 -8.05 -13.63 14.43
C ILE A 241 -7.61 -15.09 14.27
N GLY A 242 -6.62 -15.37 13.43
CA GLY A 242 -6.06 -16.70 13.24
C GLY A 242 -5.45 -17.25 14.53
N ALA A 243 -4.64 -16.47 15.22
CA ALA A 243 -4.06 -16.81 16.51
C ALA A 243 -5.16 -17.10 17.57
N MET A 244 -6.18 -16.25 17.64
CA MET A 244 -7.33 -16.45 18.53
C MET A 244 -8.04 -17.77 18.24
N ASN A 245 -8.27 -18.12 16.97
CA ASN A 245 -8.94 -19.36 16.58
C ASN A 245 -8.16 -20.60 17.06
N ALA A 246 -6.84 -20.59 16.92
CA ALA A 246 -5.97 -21.67 17.41
C ALA A 246 -6.03 -21.78 18.94
N CYS A 247 -5.94 -20.66 19.68
CA CYS A 247 -6.05 -20.61 21.13
C CYS A 247 -7.41 -21.18 21.61
N LYS A 248 -8.52 -20.76 21.02
CA LYS A 248 -9.85 -21.26 21.32
C LYS A 248 -9.97 -22.76 21.07
N SER A 249 -9.44 -23.24 19.96
CA SER A 249 -9.44 -24.67 19.61
C SER A 249 -8.63 -25.51 20.60
N ALA A 250 -7.54 -24.96 21.14
CA ALA A 250 -6.70 -25.60 22.15
C ALA A 250 -7.24 -25.42 23.58
N GLY A 251 -8.31 -24.63 23.79
CA GLY A 251 -8.86 -24.37 25.12
C GLY A 251 -8.04 -23.39 25.95
N VAL A 252 -7.15 -22.59 25.31
CA VAL A 252 -6.34 -21.56 25.94
C VAL A 252 -7.14 -20.26 26.01
N SER A 253 -7.24 -19.67 27.22
CA SER A 253 -8.03 -18.47 27.48
C SER A 253 -7.29 -17.35 28.23
N ASP A 254 -6.13 -17.66 28.81
CA ASP A 254 -5.33 -16.68 29.58
C ASP A 254 -4.16 -16.21 28.72
N ILE A 255 -4.50 -15.46 27.66
CA ILE A 255 -3.52 -14.95 26.68
C ILE A 255 -4.03 -13.61 26.12
N THR A 256 -3.10 -12.69 25.92
CA THR A 256 -3.38 -11.36 25.34
C THR A 256 -2.89 -11.31 23.89
N ILE A 257 -3.81 -11.14 22.95
CA ILE A 257 -3.51 -11.05 21.51
C ILE A 257 -3.68 -9.59 21.07
N VAL A 258 -2.67 -9.06 20.38
CA VAL A 258 -2.70 -7.71 19.80
C VAL A 258 -2.60 -7.82 18.29
N GLY A 259 -3.56 -7.20 17.59
CA GLY A 259 -3.61 -7.05 16.16
C GLY A 259 -3.04 -5.72 15.65
N PHE A 260 -3.19 -5.50 14.38
CA PHE A 260 -2.80 -4.26 13.70
C PHE A 260 -3.77 -4.05 12.53
N ASP A 261 -4.14 -2.82 12.20
CA ASP A 261 -4.99 -2.28 11.13
C ASP A 261 -6.25 -1.58 11.65
N GLY A 262 -6.92 -2.10 12.68
CA GLY A 262 -8.20 -1.58 13.17
C GLY A 262 -9.40 -2.04 12.33
N ASN A 263 -9.34 -3.24 11.77
CA ASN A 263 -10.45 -3.80 11.00
C ASN A 263 -11.69 -3.96 11.90
N ALA A 264 -12.87 -3.62 11.36
CA ALA A 264 -14.12 -3.71 12.13
C ALA A 264 -14.38 -5.13 12.68
N SER A 265 -13.97 -6.16 11.95
CA SER A 265 -14.04 -7.56 12.38
C SER A 265 -13.26 -7.83 13.67
N ALA A 266 -12.02 -7.35 13.77
CA ALA A 266 -11.18 -7.51 14.96
C ALA A 266 -11.67 -6.61 16.11
N VAL A 267 -12.06 -5.36 15.83
CA VAL A 267 -12.57 -4.46 16.86
C VAL A 267 -13.86 -4.98 17.50
N LYS A 268 -14.74 -5.61 16.73
CA LYS A 268 -15.92 -6.29 17.31
C LYS A 268 -15.53 -7.38 18.30
N LEU A 269 -14.52 -8.20 17.99
CA LEU A 269 -14.02 -9.22 18.92
C LEU A 269 -13.44 -8.60 20.19
N ILE A 270 -12.75 -7.45 20.07
CA ILE A 270 -12.23 -6.70 21.23
C ILE A 270 -13.37 -6.21 22.12
N VAL A 271 -14.41 -5.61 21.53
CA VAL A 271 -15.60 -5.11 22.26
C VAL A 271 -16.38 -6.26 22.91
N ASP A 272 -16.47 -7.40 22.23
CA ASP A 272 -17.15 -8.61 22.76
C ASP A 272 -16.33 -9.32 23.86
N GLY A 273 -15.12 -8.85 24.16
CA GLY A 273 -14.28 -9.37 25.25
C GLY A 273 -13.52 -10.66 24.91
N GLU A 274 -13.34 -10.93 23.61
CA GLU A 274 -12.60 -12.11 23.12
C GLU A 274 -11.08 -12.01 23.42
N LEU A 275 -10.28 -12.98 22.94
CA LEU A 275 -8.83 -13.03 23.22
C LEU A 275 -8.02 -11.95 22.50
N VAL A 276 -8.52 -11.42 21.39
CA VAL A 276 -7.95 -10.19 20.80
C VAL A 276 -8.32 -9.05 21.73
N LYS A 277 -7.32 -8.43 22.35
CA LYS A 277 -7.54 -7.39 23.38
C LYS A 277 -7.30 -5.97 22.87
N ALA A 278 -6.49 -5.84 21.84
CA ALA A 278 -6.24 -4.57 21.18
C ALA A 278 -5.87 -4.76 19.71
N THR A 279 -6.03 -3.69 18.95
CA THR A 279 -5.43 -3.54 17.63
C THR A 279 -4.82 -2.15 17.49
N VAL A 280 -3.70 -2.04 16.80
CA VAL A 280 -3.12 -0.76 16.41
C VAL A 280 -3.82 -0.30 15.13
N ALA A 281 -4.81 0.55 15.30
CA ALA A 281 -5.64 1.00 14.19
C ALA A 281 -4.91 2.04 13.34
N GLN A 282 -4.86 1.79 12.04
CA GLN A 282 -4.42 2.69 11.00
C GLN A 282 -5.57 3.56 10.48
N GLN A 283 -5.29 4.43 9.49
CA GLN A 283 -6.29 5.28 8.84
C GLN A 283 -6.35 4.95 7.32
N PRO A 284 -6.75 3.73 6.92
CA PRO A 284 -6.65 3.30 5.53
C PRO A 284 -7.47 4.14 4.55
N TYR A 285 -8.69 4.56 4.94
CA TYR A 285 -9.50 5.46 4.13
C TYR A 285 -8.79 6.80 3.87
N GLU A 286 -8.24 7.40 4.92
CA GLU A 286 -7.52 8.67 4.82
C GLU A 286 -6.24 8.52 3.97
N MET A 287 -5.52 7.42 4.12
CA MET A 287 -4.35 7.11 3.28
C MET A 287 -4.72 7.04 1.80
N GLY A 288 -5.83 6.35 1.48
CA GLY A 288 -6.35 6.27 0.11
C GLY A 288 -6.72 7.63 -0.46
N TYR A 289 -7.41 8.46 0.33
CA TYR A 289 -7.77 9.81 -0.08
C TYR A 289 -6.53 10.69 -0.31
N GLN A 290 -5.63 10.75 0.67
CA GLN A 290 -4.44 11.60 0.63
C GLN A 290 -3.46 11.22 -0.47
N VAL A 291 -3.30 9.92 -0.76
CA VAL A 291 -2.37 9.51 -1.82
C VAL A 291 -2.87 9.88 -3.21
N VAL A 292 -4.18 9.86 -3.46
CA VAL A 292 -4.76 10.36 -4.72
C VAL A 292 -4.63 11.87 -4.81
N GLU A 293 -4.90 12.61 -3.72
CA GLU A 293 -4.67 14.07 -3.67
C GLU A 293 -3.21 14.42 -3.97
N ALA A 294 -2.26 13.71 -3.36
CA ALA A 294 -0.83 13.87 -3.58
C ALA A 294 -0.44 13.55 -5.05
N ALA A 295 -1.00 12.50 -5.63
CA ALA A 295 -0.77 12.13 -7.01
C ALA A 295 -1.27 13.22 -7.99
N VAL A 296 -2.45 13.76 -7.76
CA VAL A 296 -3.01 14.87 -8.57
C VAL A 296 -2.14 16.12 -8.48
N LYS A 297 -1.65 16.48 -7.27
CA LYS A 297 -0.71 17.60 -7.09
C LYS A 297 0.59 17.37 -7.87
N ALA A 298 1.15 16.17 -7.80
CA ALA A 298 2.37 15.80 -8.51
C ALA A 298 2.21 15.93 -10.04
N VAL A 299 1.09 15.43 -10.60
CA VAL A 299 0.79 15.56 -12.03
C VAL A 299 0.68 17.02 -12.46
N LYS A 300 0.14 17.89 -11.60
CA LYS A 300 0.05 19.34 -11.84
C LYS A 300 1.38 20.09 -11.65
N GLY A 301 2.44 19.40 -11.23
CA GLY A 301 3.74 20.00 -10.94
C GLY A 301 3.76 20.82 -9.64
N GLU A 302 2.81 20.58 -8.75
CA GLU A 302 2.77 21.16 -7.42
C GLU A 302 3.72 20.40 -6.47
N SER A 303 4.17 21.05 -5.40
CA SER A 303 5.02 20.36 -4.41
C SER A 303 4.21 19.38 -3.57
N VAL A 304 4.79 18.22 -3.31
CA VAL A 304 4.24 17.17 -2.46
C VAL A 304 5.30 16.83 -1.40
N ASP A 305 4.86 16.61 -0.17
CA ASP A 305 5.76 16.15 0.89
C ASP A 305 6.27 14.73 0.58
N GLU A 306 7.55 14.47 0.82
CA GLU A 306 8.15 13.14 0.58
C GLU A 306 7.50 12.04 1.42
N VAL A 307 7.04 12.40 2.65
CA VAL A 307 6.35 11.49 3.57
C VAL A 307 5.13 12.18 4.17
N ILE A 308 3.97 11.58 4.00
CA ILE A 308 2.71 11.98 4.61
C ILE A 308 2.34 10.91 5.63
N ASN A 309 2.52 11.22 6.92
CA ASN A 309 2.27 10.25 7.99
C ASN A 309 0.78 10.22 8.34
N ALA A 310 0.19 9.01 8.24
CA ALA A 310 -1.12 8.73 8.79
C ALA A 310 -1.01 8.41 10.29
N PRO A 311 -1.82 9.03 11.16
CA PRO A 311 -1.79 8.76 12.59
C PRO A 311 -2.33 7.36 12.90
N VAL A 312 -1.93 6.81 14.06
CA VAL A 312 -2.44 5.54 14.58
C VAL A 312 -3.02 5.73 15.97
N GLN A 313 -3.86 4.78 16.39
CA GLN A 313 -4.32 4.67 17.77
C GLN A 313 -4.41 3.21 18.21
N VAL A 314 -4.14 2.93 19.48
CA VAL A 314 -4.44 1.61 20.03
C VAL A 314 -5.93 1.56 20.37
N VAL A 315 -6.64 0.67 19.70
CA VAL A 315 -8.07 0.41 19.92
C VAL A 315 -8.20 -0.78 20.87
N THR A 316 -8.95 -0.57 21.94
CA THR A 316 -9.19 -1.54 23.03
C THR A 316 -10.69 -1.62 23.33
N ALA A 317 -11.10 -2.43 24.30
CA ALA A 317 -12.50 -2.46 24.71
C ALA A 317 -13.04 -1.11 25.22
N GLU A 318 -12.16 -0.22 25.70
CA GLU A 318 -12.57 1.09 26.24
C GLU A 318 -13.02 2.08 25.14
N ASN A 319 -12.36 2.06 23.96
CA ASN A 319 -12.63 2.98 22.86
C ASN A 319 -13.16 2.28 21.58
N GLY A 320 -13.25 0.93 21.57
CA GLY A 320 -13.59 0.15 20.40
C GLY A 320 -14.98 0.45 19.85
N GLN A 321 -15.99 0.64 20.69
CA GLN A 321 -17.34 0.97 20.22
C GLN A 321 -17.37 2.32 19.50
N ALA A 322 -16.75 3.34 20.07
CA ALA A 322 -16.67 4.65 19.41
C ALA A 322 -15.90 4.63 18.11
N TYR A 323 -14.86 3.76 18.03
CA TYR A 323 -14.12 3.53 16.80
C TYR A 323 -14.99 2.88 15.72
N LEU A 324 -15.78 1.84 16.06
CA LEU A 324 -16.72 1.19 15.13
C LEU A 324 -17.77 2.18 14.60
N ASP A 325 -18.34 3.01 15.48
CA ASP A 325 -19.33 4.01 15.09
C ASP A 325 -18.74 5.02 14.07
N ASN A 326 -17.46 5.38 14.22
CA ASN A 326 -16.74 6.24 13.26
C ASN A 326 -16.50 5.52 11.92
N LEU A 327 -16.11 4.22 11.94
CA LEU A 327 -15.92 3.46 10.70
C LEU A 327 -17.22 3.30 9.90
N GLU A 328 -18.35 3.12 10.58
CA GLU A 328 -19.67 3.06 9.91
C GLU A 328 -20.03 4.40 9.28
N ALA A 329 -19.72 5.52 9.94
CA ALA A 329 -19.98 6.84 9.40
C ALA A 329 -19.14 7.17 8.15
N MET A 330 -17.95 6.56 7.98
CA MET A 330 -17.10 6.72 6.80
C MET A 330 -17.59 5.92 5.58
N LYS A 331 -18.40 4.89 5.79
CA LYS A 331 -18.97 4.07 4.69
C LYS A 331 -20.25 4.67 4.09
N GLY A 332 -20.81 5.70 4.69
CA GLY A 332 -22.02 6.40 4.42
C GLY A 332 -22.58 6.96 3.63
#